data_429316d2be22c42e1c67758c136bdc23
#
_entry.id   429316d2be22c42e1c67758c136bdc23
#
_cell.length_a   1.000
_cell.length_b   1.000
_cell.length_c   1.000
_cell.angle_alpha   90.00
_cell.angle_beta   90.00
_cell.angle_gamma   90.00
#
_symmetry.space_group_name_H-M   'P 1'
#
loop_
_entity.id
_entity.type
_entity.pdbx_description
1 polymer ?
#
loop_
_entity_poly.entity_id
_entity_poly.type
_entity_poly.pdbx_seq_one_letter_code
_entity_poly.pdbx_strand_id
1 'polypeptide(L)'
;MCIRDKPYCTACNKDLTTVTAYDDETTELTYTCACGHGETVLLKEFDHGKLVWKVDWPMRWAFEGVIFEPSGVDHSSPGSSFQVGGQIVGPIFGGEQPIGPMYAFVGISGMAKMSSSKGGVPTPGDALQIMEAPLLRWLYARRKPNQSFKIAFDQEIQRLYDEWDKLDAKVADGTALPADAAAHSRAVRTAAGELRRTPRPLPYRTLASVVDITAGHDEQTLRILSDLDPANPVTSLDETRPRLDKAEHWINNQVPAESRTVVRDEPDTETLASLDEQSRASLRLLLEGLDEHWSLDGLTTLVYGVPKVLAGLEPDAKPTPELKVQQRAFFALLYQLLVGRDTGPRLPTLLLAVGADRVRKLLSA
;
A
#
# COMPACT_ATOMS: atom_id res chain seq x y z
N MET A 1 9.25 -25.34 -8.33
CA MET A 1 10.30 -25.71 -9.31
C MET A 1 11.50 -26.15 -8.51
N CYS A 2 11.87 -27.44 -8.56
CA CYS A 2 13.06 -27.88 -7.84
C CYS A 2 14.28 -27.27 -8.54
N ILE A 3 15.10 -26.53 -7.81
CA ILE A 3 16.43 -26.18 -8.26
C ILE A 3 17.18 -27.49 -8.32
N ARG A 4 17.53 -27.93 -9.52
CA ARG A 4 18.29 -29.16 -9.74
C ARG A 4 19.76 -28.88 -9.49
N ASP A 5 20.52 -29.92 -9.14
CA ASP A 5 21.96 -29.89 -9.18
C ASP A 5 22.40 -29.44 -10.56
N LYS A 6 23.24 -28.43 -10.60
CA LYS A 6 23.72 -27.87 -11.85
C LYS A 6 25.21 -27.61 -11.77
N PRO A 7 25.97 -28.20 -12.69
CA PRO A 7 27.30 -27.67 -12.96
C PRO A 7 27.16 -26.27 -13.55
N TYR A 8 28.02 -25.38 -13.15
CA TYR A 8 28.21 -24.15 -13.90
C TYR A 8 29.05 -24.44 -15.15
N CYS A 9 28.65 -23.86 -16.26
CA CYS A 9 29.40 -24.02 -17.51
C CYS A 9 30.79 -23.41 -17.38
N THR A 10 31.84 -24.19 -17.65
CA THR A 10 33.22 -23.73 -17.60
C THR A 10 33.56 -22.67 -18.65
N ALA A 11 32.78 -22.60 -19.75
CA ALA A 11 32.99 -21.61 -20.81
C ALA A 11 32.30 -20.26 -20.50
N CYS A 12 31.11 -20.23 -19.88
CA CYS A 12 30.35 -18.98 -19.69
C CYS A 12 30.02 -18.69 -18.22
N ASN A 13 30.36 -19.52 -17.28
CA ASN A 13 30.15 -19.42 -15.84
C ASN A 13 28.66 -19.29 -15.43
N LYS A 14 27.71 -19.72 -16.30
CA LYS A 14 26.28 -19.67 -16.04
C LYS A 14 25.73 -21.03 -15.66
N ASP A 15 24.65 -21.06 -14.92
CA ASP A 15 23.92 -22.27 -14.53
C ASP A 15 22.84 -22.70 -15.57
N LEU A 16 22.96 -22.24 -16.81
CA LEU A 16 22.10 -22.62 -17.94
C LEU A 16 22.50 -23.96 -18.53
N THR A 17 22.88 -24.90 -17.68
CA THR A 17 23.34 -26.24 -18.02
C THR A 17 22.21 -27.26 -17.85
N THR A 18 22.32 -28.35 -18.61
CA THR A 18 21.46 -29.53 -18.50
C THR A 18 22.35 -30.75 -18.40
N VAL A 19 22.25 -31.48 -17.29
CA VAL A 19 22.95 -32.77 -17.13
C VAL A 19 22.30 -33.78 -18.03
N THR A 20 23.10 -34.43 -18.88
CA THR A 20 22.65 -35.42 -19.88
C THR A 20 23.02 -36.84 -19.50
N ALA A 21 24.10 -37.07 -18.74
CA ALA A 21 24.52 -38.37 -18.22
C ALA A 21 25.22 -38.21 -16.87
N TYR A 22 25.15 -39.26 -16.05
CA TYR A 22 25.90 -39.38 -14.80
C TYR A 22 26.17 -40.85 -14.52
N ASP A 23 27.41 -41.14 -14.16
CA ASP A 23 27.85 -42.45 -13.74
C ASP A 23 28.23 -42.44 -12.25
N ASP A 24 27.53 -43.29 -11.45
CA ASP A 24 27.73 -43.35 -9.99
C ASP A 24 29.04 -43.98 -9.56
N GLU A 25 29.65 -44.85 -10.39
CA GLU A 25 30.89 -45.57 -10.05
C GLU A 25 32.11 -44.71 -10.32
N THR A 26 32.15 -44.07 -11.47
CA THR A 26 33.26 -43.18 -11.89
C THR A 26 33.10 -41.77 -11.40
N THR A 27 31.89 -41.35 -11.06
CA THR A 27 31.46 -39.96 -10.80
C THR A 27 31.57 -39.05 -12.01
N GLU A 28 31.56 -39.61 -13.22
CA GLU A 28 31.52 -38.84 -14.46
C GLU A 28 30.13 -38.21 -14.66
N LEU A 29 30.15 -36.90 -14.89
CA LEU A 29 28.93 -36.12 -15.17
C LEU A 29 29.08 -35.43 -16.51
N THR A 30 28.16 -35.66 -17.42
CA THR A 30 28.11 -35.00 -18.72
C THR A 30 27.00 -33.96 -18.73
N TYR A 31 27.32 -32.76 -19.18
CA TYR A 31 26.32 -31.70 -19.33
C TYR A 31 26.47 -30.96 -20.65
N THR A 32 25.40 -30.28 -21.05
CA THR A 32 25.35 -29.28 -22.13
C THR A 32 24.87 -27.96 -21.59
N CYS A 33 25.31 -26.84 -22.18
CA CYS A 33 24.92 -25.49 -21.79
C CYS A 33 24.22 -24.77 -22.95
N ALA A 34 23.32 -23.85 -22.60
CA ALA A 34 22.63 -22.99 -23.58
C ALA A 34 23.58 -22.13 -24.43
N CYS A 35 24.83 -21.92 -24.00
CA CYS A 35 25.85 -21.23 -24.81
C CYS A 35 26.47 -22.10 -25.92
N GLY A 36 26.03 -23.36 -26.04
CA GLY A 36 26.56 -24.34 -27.01
C GLY A 36 27.72 -25.19 -26.50
N HIS A 37 28.28 -24.89 -25.30
CA HIS A 37 29.34 -25.69 -24.69
C HIS A 37 28.78 -26.95 -24.05
N GLY A 38 29.54 -28.06 -24.10
CA GLY A 38 29.22 -29.27 -23.40
C GLY A 38 30.51 -30.03 -23.07
N GLU A 39 30.57 -30.68 -21.93
CA GLU A 39 31.71 -31.44 -21.47
C GLU A 39 31.33 -32.56 -20.49
N THR A 40 32.27 -33.49 -20.27
CA THR A 40 32.19 -34.48 -19.21
C THR A 40 33.26 -34.17 -18.16
N VAL A 41 32.84 -34.13 -16.89
CA VAL A 41 33.69 -33.81 -15.75
C VAL A 41 33.61 -34.90 -14.68
N LEU A 42 34.65 -35.07 -13.87
CA LEU A 42 34.59 -35.92 -12.68
C LEU A 42 33.98 -35.10 -11.53
N LEU A 43 32.77 -35.42 -11.11
CA LEU A 43 32.03 -34.66 -10.10
C LEU A 43 32.79 -34.51 -8.77
N LYS A 44 33.51 -35.53 -8.35
CA LYS A 44 34.35 -35.51 -7.12
C LYS A 44 35.53 -34.55 -7.17
N GLU A 45 35.90 -34.09 -8.36
CA GLU A 45 37.02 -33.14 -8.60
C GLU A 45 36.51 -31.81 -9.14
N PHE A 46 35.19 -31.72 -9.42
CA PHE A 46 34.59 -30.57 -10.02
C PHE A 46 33.93 -29.67 -8.96
N ASP A 47 34.57 -28.56 -8.65
CA ASP A 47 34.13 -27.58 -7.65
C ASP A 47 33.23 -26.46 -8.21
N HIS A 48 32.91 -26.53 -9.53
CA HIS A 48 32.24 -25.47 -10.25
C HIS A 48 30.75 -25.79 -10.47
N GLY A 49 29.94 -25.76 -9.39
CA GLY A 49 28.56 -26.13 -9.45
C GLY A 49 27.76 -25.80 -8.17
N LYS A 50 26.54 -26.23 -8.14
CA LYS A 50 25.70 -26.13 -6.95
C LYS A 50 24.90 -27.42 -6.72
N LEU A 51 24.65 -27.73 -5.46
CA LEU A 51 23.75 -28.80 -5.07
C LEU A 51 22.29 -28.41 -5.28
N VAL A 52 21.42 -29.39 -5.41
CA VAL A 52 19.97 -29.18 -5.34
C VAL A 52 19.61 -28.62 -3.98
N TRP A 53 18.69 -27.64 -3.96
CA TRP A 53 18.32 -26.94 -2.73
C TRP A 53 17.92 -27.87 -1.58
N LYS A 54 17.24 -29.00 -1.87
CA LYS A 54 16.86 -29.99 -0.87
C LYS A 54 18.03 -30.67 -0.17
N VAL A 55 19.24 -30.61 -0.75
CA VAL A 55 20.47 -31.16 -0.19
C VAL A 55 21.38 -30.03 0.33
N ASP A 56 21.50 -28.93 -0.41
CA ASP A 56 22.31 -27.78 -0.03
C ASP A 56 21.84 -27.15 1.31
N TRP A 57 20.56 -27.02 1.48
CA TRP A 57 19.99 -26.38 2.66
C TRP A 57 20.28 -27.14 3.97
N PRO A 58 19.96 -28.43 4.10
CA PRO A 58 20.32 -29.19 5.31
C PRO A 58 21.83 -29.37 5.51
N MET A 59 22.64 -29.40 4.44
CA MET A 59 24.10 -29.34 4.57
C MET A 59 24.53 -28.05 5.29
N ARG A 60 23.96 -26.90 4.91
CA ARG A 60 24.20 -25.61 5.58
C ARG A 60 23.74 -25.61 7.03
N TRP A 61 22.59 -26.20 7.34
CA TRP A 61 22.15 -26.32 8.73
C TRP A 61 23.20 -27.00 9.60
N ALA A 62 23.76 -28.11 9.13
CA ALA A 62 24.79 -28.83 9.86
C ALA A 62 26.10 -28.04 9.92
N PHE A 63 26.57 -27.49 8.77
CA PHE A 63 27.83 -26.79 8.67
C PHE A 63 27.88 -25.48 9.45
N GLU A 64 26.77 -24.69 9.40
CA GLU A 64 26.66 -23.38 10.06
C GLU A 64 26.11 -23.48 11.49
N GLY A 65 25.65 -24.66 11.93
CA GLY A 65 25.06 -24.85 13.26
C GLY A 65 23.73 -24.10 13.42
N VAL A 66 22.89 -24.11 12.40
CA VAL A 66 21.61 -23.38 12.40
C VAL A 66 20.62 -24.01 13.36
N ILE A 67 20.13 -23.27 14.33
CA ILE A 67 19.15 -23.71 15.34
C ILE A 67 17.73 -23.19 15.11
N PHE A 68 17.58 -22.10 14.32
CA PHE A 68 16.30 -21.46 14.03
C PHE A 68 16.22 -21.02 12.58
N GLU A 69 15.27 -21.60 11.81
CA GLU A 69 15.13 -21.43 10.36
C GLU A 69 13.66 -21.28 9.97
N PRO A 70 13.01 -20.11 10.17
CA PRO A 70 11.67 -19.89 9.69
C PRO A 70 11.57 -20.02 8.18
N SER A 71 10.54 -20.74 7.68
CA SER A 71 10.40 -20.98 6.24
C SER A 71 8.99 -20.69 5.73
N GLY A 72 8.89 -20.29 4.47
CA GLY A 72 7.62 -20.11 3.79
C GLY A 72 6.82 -21.40 3.70
N VAL A 73 5.50 -21.29 3.60
CA VAL A 73 4.57 -22.42 3.49
C VAL A 73 4.90 -23.37 2.33
N ASP A 74 5.45 -22.86 1.24
CA ASP A 74 5.90 -23.62 0.09
C ASP A 74 7.11 -24.54 0.37
N HIS A 75 7.91 -24.22 1.38
CA HIS A 75 9.03 -25.03 1.84
C HIS A 75 8.67 -25.96 2.99
N SER A 76 7.53 -25.74 3.66
CA SER A 76 7.09 -26.48 4.85
C SER A 76 6.02 -27.53 4.60
N SER A 77 5.46 -27.59 3.38
CA SER A 77 4.46 -28.59 2.98
C SER A 77 5.07 -30.01 2.90
N PRO A 78 4.27 -31.08 3.03
CA PRO A 78 4.75 -32.45 2.88
C PRO A 78 5.55 -32.67 1.59
N GLY A 79 6.73 -33.29 1.68
CA GLY A 79 7.64 -33.52 0.55
C GLY A 79 8.38 -32.30 0.05
N SER A 80 8.23 -31.14 0.68
CA SER A 80 8.96 -29.91 0.35
C SER A 80 10.35 -29.86 1.00
N SER A 81 11.10 -28.80 0.70
CA SER A 81 12.52 -28.71 1.02
C SER A 81 12.83 -28.79 2.52
N PHE A 82 12.02 -28.16 3.39
CA PHE A 82 12.25 -28.19 4.83
C PHE A 82 12.00 -29.59 5.42
N GLN A 83 10.96 -30.26 4.97
CA GLN A 83 10.63 -31.61 5.42
C GLN A 83 11.65 -32.64 4.94
N VAL A 84 12.06 -32.57 3.68
CA VAL A 84 13.11 -33.45 3.12
C VAL A 84 14.47 -33.15 3.79
N GLY A 85 14.78 -31.87 4.02
CA GLY A 85 16.00 -31.46 4.73
C GLY A 85 16.11 -32.09 6.11
N GLY A 86 14.98 -32.11 6.87
CA GLY A 86 14.92 -32.76 8.18
C GLY A 86 15.19 -34.28 8.14
N GLN A 87 14.81 -34.93 7.03
CA GLN A 87 15.05 -36.38 6.86
C GLN A 87 16.53 -36.71 6.57
N ILE A 88 17.29 -35.79 5.98
CA ILE A 88 18.67 -36.03 5.53
C ILE A 88 19.75 -35.36 6.39
N VAL A 89 19.43 -34.33 7.15
CA VAL A 89 20.41 -33.57 7.92
C VAL A 89 21.14 -34.47 8.93
N GLY A 90 20.44 -35.31 9.66
CA GLY A 90 21.05 -36.23 10.63
C GLY A 90 21.85 -37.36 9.96
N PRO A 91 21.21 -38.22 9.13
CA PRO A 91 21.88 -39.37 8.52
C PRO A 91 23.05 -39.02 7.58
N ILE A 92 22.99 -37.90 6.87
CA ILE A 92 23.97 -37.54 5.85
C ILE A 92 25.00 -36.56 6.40
N PHE A 93 24.59 -35.56 7.16
CA PHE A 93 25.48 -34.47 7.59
C PHE A 93 25.76 -34.45 9.08
N GLY A 94 25.19 -35.35 9.89
CA GLY A 94 25.41 -35.43 11.34
C GLY A 94 24.90 -34.24 12.14
N GLY A 95 24.02 -33.42 11.56
CA GLY A 95 23.41 -32.26 12.20
C GLY A 95 22.00 -32.53 12.70
N GLU A 96 21.35 -31.50 13.21
CA GLU A 96 19.94 -31.52 13.65
C GLU A 96 19.10 -30.58 12.82
N GLN A 97 17.80 -30.92 12.66
CA GLN A 97 16.86 -30.06 11.99
C GLN A 97 16.57 -28.83 12.87
N PRO A 98 16.72 -27.60 12.35
CA PRO A 98 16.42 -26.40 13.11
C PRO A 98 14.93 -26.27 13.45
N ILE A 99 14.61 -25.49 14.48
CA ILE A 99 13.23 -25.07 14.76
C ILE A 99 12.80 -24.13 13.62
N GLY A 100 11.85 -24.56 12.81
CA GLY A 100 11.38 -23.85 11.61
C GLY A 100 9.89 -23.54 11.63
N PRO A 101 9.43 -22.46 12.30
CA PRO A 101 8.04 -22.07 12.20
C PRO A 101 7.70 -21.62 10.78
N MET A 102 6.57 -22.13 10.28
CA MET A 102 6.04 -21.80 8.97
C MET A 102 5.41 -20.40 8.96
N TYR A 103 5.65 -19.64 7.90
CA TYR A 103 4.93 -18.40 7.63
C TYR A 103 4.19 -18.43 6.31
N ALA A 104 3.05 -17.72 6.29
CA ALA A 104 2.18 -17.62 5.12
C ALA A 104 2.71 -16.56 4.14
N PHE A 105 2.15 -16.58 2.92
CA PHE A 105 2.51 -15.62 1.87
C PHE A 105 2.06 -14.19 2.21
N VAL A 106 2.90 -13.25 1.84
CA VAL A 106 2.53 -11.84 1.70
C VAL A 106 2.23 -11.60 0.22
N GLY A 107 1.05 -11.06 -0.06
CA GLY A 107 0.60 -10.73 -1.41
C GLY A 107 0.58 -9.22 -1.66
N ILE A 108 0.24 -8.84 -2.88
CA ILE A 108 -0.04 -7.45 -3.27
C ILE A 108 -1.53 -7.38 -3.64
N SER A 109 -2.20 -6.32 -3.20
CA SER A 109 -3.60 -6.07 -3.56
C SER A 109 -3.75 -5.93 -5.08
N GLY A 110 -4.77 -6.58 -5.67
CA GLY A 110 -5.00 -6.54 -7.11
C GLY A 110 -4.06 -7.41 -7.96
N MET A 111 -3.03 -8.05 -7.39
CA MET A 111 -2.10 -8.90 -8.13
C MET A 111 -2.33 -10.40 -7.85
N ALA A 112 -2.06 -11.22 -8.88
CA ALA A 112 -1.93 -12.67 -8.74
C ALA A 112 -0.67 -13.04 -7.92
N LYS A 113 -0.38 -14.34 -7.78
CA LYS A 113 0.81 -14.82 -7.06
C LYS A 113 2.08 -14.11 -7.56
N MET A 114 2.82 -13.49 -6.64
CA MET A 114 4.11 -12.86 -6.93
C MET A 114 5.15 -13.91 -7.37
N SER A 115 5.96 -13.56 -8.37
CA SER A 115 7.10 -14.36 -8.81
C SER A 115 8.24 -13.41 -9.20
N SER A 116 9.28 -13.38 -8.39
CA SER A 116 10.46 -12.52 -8.64
C SER A 116 11.13 -12.82 -9.99
N SER A 117 11.04 -14.06 -10.48
CA SER A 117 11.62 -14.46 -11.77
C SER A 117 10.91 -13.86 -12.99
N LYS A 118 9.69 -13.33 -12.83
CA LYS A 118 8.92 -12.70 -13.92
C LYS A 118 9.12 -11.18 -13.99
N GLY A 119 9.78 -10.57 -12.99
CA GLY A 119 9.91 -9.12 -12.87
C GLY A 119 8.60 -8.40 -12.53
N GLY A 120 8.66 -7.08 -12.35
CA GLY A 120 7.48 -6.23 -12.11
C GLY A 120 6.77 -6.43 -10.77
N VAL A 121 7.39 -7.12 -9.83
CA VAL A 121 6.85 -7.30 -8.47
C VAL A 121 7.36 -6.16 -7.57
N PRO A 122 6.47 -5.42 -6.89
CA PRO A 122 6.88 -4.40 -5.94
C PRO A 122 7.77 -4.95 -4.84
N THR A 123 8.80 -4.21 -4.49
CA THR A 123 9.75 -4.51 -3.41
C THR A 123 9.32 -3.87 -2.09
N PRO A 124 9.91 -4.25 -0.94
CA PRO A 124 9.74 -3.50 0.32
C PRO A 124 10.15 -2.03 0.18
N GLY A 125 11.13 -1.72 -0.66
CA GLY A 125 11.54 -0.35 -0.98
C GLY A 125 10.40 0.43 -1.64
N ASP A 126 9.72 -0.16 -2.63
CA ASP A 126 8.57 0.47 -3.30
C ASP A 126 7.41 0.70 -2.31
N ALA A 127 7.15 -0.25 -1.40
CA ALA A 127 6.16 -0.06 -0.34
C ALA A 127 6.53 1.11 0.58
N LEU A 128 7.80 1.29 0.91
CA LEU A 128 8.29 2.42 1.70
C LEU A 128 8.23 3.77 0.97
N GLN A 129 8.07 3.80 -0.35
CA GLN A 129 7.81 5.05 -1.07
C GLN A 129 6.39 5.59 -0.79
N ILE A 130 5.43 4.72 -0.52
CA ILE A 130 4.02 5.08 -0.33
C ILE A 130 3.53 4.92 1.11
N MET A 131 4.28 4.21 1.96
CA MET A 131 3.93 3.94 3.36
C MET A 131 5.02 4.42 4.31
N GLU A 132 4.61 4.94 5.47
CA GLU A 132 5.53 5.15 6.58
C GLU A 132 6.05 3.80 7.11
N ALA A 133 7.32 3.74 7.51
CA ALA A 133 7.93 2.51 7.99
C ALA A 133 7.19 1.85 9.18
N PRO A 134 6.68 2.59 10.17
CA PRO A 134 5.85 2.01 11.22
C PRO A 134 4.60 1.32 10.69
N LEU A 135 3.90 1.90 9.70
CA LEU A 135 2.70 1.31 9.09
C LEU A 135 3.05 -0.01 8.39
N LEU A 136 4.08 -0.02 7.55
CA LEU A 136 4.51 -1.24 6.85
C LEU A 136 4.89 -2.35 7.85
N ARG A 137 5.66 -2.02 8.89
CA ARG A 137 6.02 -2.99 9.94
C ARG A 137 4.82 -3.49 10.73
N TRP A 138 3.82 -2.63 10.98
CA TRP A 138 2.60 -3.04 11.66
C TRP A 138 1.79 -4.06 10.87
N LEU A 139 1.76 -3.99 9.54
CA LEU A 139 1.10 -5.00 8.71
C LEU A 139 1.62 -6.42 8.98
N TYR A 140 2.93 -6.55 9.29
CA TYR A 140 3.54 -7.80 9.71
C TYR A 140 3.29 -8.10 11.20
N ALA A 141 3.54 -7.12 12.08
CA ALA A 141 3.52 -7.30 13.53
C ALA A 141 2.13 -7.66 14.10
N ARG A 142 1.05 -7.23 13.44
CA ARG A 142 -0.34 -7.53 13.85
C ARG A 142 -0.83 -8.91 13.45
N ARG A 143 -0.06 -9.67 12.67
CA ARG A 143 -0.46 -10.97 12.14
C ARG A 143 0.29 -12.09 12.82
N LYS A 144 -0.38 -13.25 12.96
CA LYS A 144 0.31 -14.48 13.28
C LYS A 144 1.10 -14.94 12.04
N PRO A 145 2.24 -15.62 12.21
CA PRO A 145 3.06 -16.07 11.06
C PRO A 145 2.26 -16.86 10.02
N ASN A 146 1.34 -17.69 10.43
CA ASN A 146 0.51 -18.52 9.54
C ASN A 146 -0.68 -17.79 8.90
N GLN A 147 -0.80 -16.48 9.05
CA GLN A 147 -1.86 -15.66 8.45
C GLN A 147 -1.32 -14.87 7.26
N SER A 148 -1.80 -15.18 6.07
CA SER A 148 -1.50 -14.40 4.87
C SER A 148 -2.15 -13.01 4.95
N PHE A 149 -1.51 -12.03 4.30
CA PHE A 149 -2.07 -10.69 4.13
C PHE A 149 -1.57 -10.07 2.82
N LYS A 150 -2.14 -8.92 2.46
CA LYS A 150 -1.75 -8.17 1.27
C LYS A 150 -1.24 -6.79 1.64
N ILE A 151 -0.23 -6.33 0.93
CA ILE A 151 0.23 -4.94 0.95
C ILE A 151 -0.53 -4.20 -0.16
N ALA A 152 -1.15 -3.07 0.18
CA ALA A 152 -1.94 -2.28 -0.75
C ALA A 152 -1.08 -1.23 -1.44
N PHE A 153 -1.07 -1.25 -2.77
CA PHE A 153 -0.56 -0.19 -3.64
C PHE A 153 -1.71 0.59 -4.30
N ASP A 154 -2.91 0.05 -4.22
CA ASP A 154 -4.18 0.64 -4.68
C ASP A 154 -4.82 1.53 -3.60
N GLN A 155 -6.07 1.91 -3.80
CA GLN A 155 -6.81 2.79 -2.88
C GLN A 155 -7.01 2.21 -1.47
N GLU A 156 -6.83 0.90 -1.28
CA GLU A 156 -6.85 0.28 0.04
C GLU A 156 -5.79 0.84 1.01
N ILE A 157 -4.72 1.48 0.49
CA ILE A 157 -3.71 2.15 1.31
C ILE A 157 -4.33 3.21 2.23
N GLN A 158 -5.37 3.92 1.77
CA GLN A 158 -6.05 4.94 2.57
C GLN A 158 -6.72 4.32 3.81
N ARG A 159 -7.33 3.13 3.63
CA ARG A 159 -7.94 2.38 4.73
C ARG A 159 -6.89 1.87 5.72
N LEU A 160 -5.73 1.45 5.24
CA LEU A 160 -4.64 1.02 6.11
C LEU A 160 -4.13 2.16 7.01
N TYR A 161 -4.01 3.37 6.48
CA TYR A 161 -3.67 4.54 7.27
C TYR A 161 -4.77 4.91 8.27
N ASP A 162 -6.05 4.84 7.88
CA ASP A 162 -7.17 5.07 8.81
C ASP A 162 -7.16 4.05 9.98
N GLU A 163 -6.83 2.79 9.71
CA GLU A 163 -6.70 1.75 10.74
C GLU A 163 -5.50 2.02 11.68
N TRP A 164 -4.38 2.44 11.09
CA TRP A 164 -3.17 2.80 11.83
C TRP A 164 -3.41 4.00 12.75
N ASP A 165 -4.00 5.08 12.23
CA ASP A 165 -4.28 6.31 12.99
C ASP A 165 -5.24 6.03 14.15
N LYS A 166 -6.27 5.19 13.95
CA LYS A 166 -7.16 4.74 15.01
C LYS A 166 -6.44 3.92 16.09
N LEU A 167 -5.51 3.08 15.69
CA LEU A 167 -4.71 2.31 16.63
C LEU A 167 -3.77 3.23 17.42
N ASP A 168 -3.10 4.14 16.74
CA ASP A 168 -2.18 5.11 17.37
C ASP A 168 -2.90 5.95 18.42
N ALA A 169 -4.09 6.46 18.12
CA ALA A 169 -4.93 7.17 19.07
C ALA A 169 -5.30 6.30 20.28
N LYS A 170 -5.75 5.05 20.07
CA LYS A 170 -6.08 4.13 21.14
C LYS A 170 -4.88 3.79 22.03
N VAL A 171 -3.68 3.71 21.45
CA VAL A 171 -2.44 3.49 22.24
C VAL A 171 -2.12 4.71 23.08
N ALA A 172 -2.26 5.92 22.52
CA ALA A 172 -2.06 7.18 23.23
C ALA A 172 -3.04 7.34 24.38
N ASP A 173 -4.31 6.97 24.19
CA ASP A 173 -5.38 7.04 25.19
C ASP A 173 -5.36 5.87 26.21
N GLY A 174 -4.49 4.87 26.01
CA GLY A 174 -4.42 3.68 26.86
C GLY A 174 -5.62 2.72 26.69
N THR A 175 -6.41 2.85 25.62
CA THR A 175 -7.62 2.04 25.35
C THR A 175 -7.37 0.90 24.34
N ALA A 176 -6.14 0.76 23.83
CA ALA A 176 -5.78 -0.31 22.90
C ALA A 176 -5.79 -1.68 23.61
N LEU A 177 -6.24 -2.71 22.88
CA LEU A 177 -6.12 -4.09 23.36
C LEU A 177 -4.64 -4.47 23.54
N PRO A 178 -4.28 -5.33 24.52
CA PRO A 178 -2.88 -5.68 24.77
C PRO A 178 -2.12 -6.21 23.53
N ALA A 179 -2.77 -7.02 22.69
CA ALA A 179 -2.18 -7.53 21.46
C ALA A 179 -1.90 -6.42 20.43
N ASP A 180 -2.82 -5.47 20.31
CA ASP A 180 -2.70 -4.34 19.39
C ASP A 180 -1.62 -3.35 19.86
N ALA A 181 -1.57 -3.06 21.16
CA ALA A 181 -0.53 -2.24 21.78
C ALA A 181 0.86 -2.87 21.60
N ALA A 182 0.97 -4.20 21.75
CA ALA A 182 2.21 -4.94 21.53
C ALA A 182 2.65 -4.90 20.05
N ALA A 183 1.70 -5.05 19.11
CA ALA A 183 1.97 -4.94 17.69
C ALA A 183 2.42 -3.52 17.30
N HIS A 184 1.75 -2.49 17.83
CA HIS A 184 2.13 -1.09 17.67
C HIS A 184 3.55 -0.82 18.21
N SER A 185 3.87 -1.25 19.42
CA SER A 185 5.20 -1.07 20.04
C SER A 185 6.32 -1.69 19.19
N ARG A 186 6.09 -2.88 18.61
CA ARG A 186 7.05 -3.52 17.67
C ARG A 186 7.17 -2.79 16.35
N ALA A 187 6.10 -2.15 15.91
CA ALA A 187 6.06 -1.43 14.63
C ALA A 187 6.84 -0.12 14.67
N VAL A 188 6.76 0.65 15.77
CA VAL A 188 7.34 1.99 15.88
C VAL A 188 8.84 2.00 16.21
N ARG A 189 9.46 0.86 16.51
CA ARG A 189 10.88 0.78 16.88
C ARG A 189 11.61 -0.39 16.22
N THR A 190 12.92 -0.25 16.13
CA THR A 190 13.87 -1.29 15.74
C THR A 190 14.93 -1.47 16.82
N ALA A 191 15.88 -2.39 16.62
CA ALA A 191 17.05 -2.50 17.49
C ALA A 191 17.92 -1.21 17.49
N ALA A 192 17.89 -0.43 16.41
CA ALA A 192 18.59 0.85 16.29
C ALA A 192 17.88 2.03 16.96
N GLY A 193 16.65 1.85 17.46
CA GLY A 193 15.87 2.91 18.10
C GLY A 193 14.47 3.08 17.48
N GLU A 194 13.85 4.21 17.81
CA GLU A 194 12.54 4.57 17.30
C GLU A 194 12.59 4.98 15.82
N LEU A 195 11.55 4.63 15.08
CA LEU A 195 11.41 5.02 13.68
C LEU A 195 10.84 6.44 13.58
N ARG A 196 11.25 7.14 12.54
CA ARG A 196 10.72 8.47 12.22
C ARG A 196 9.21 8.39 12.02
N ARG A 197 8.50 9.31 12.65
CA ARG A 197 7.05 9.49 12.54
C ARG A 197 6.74 10.89 12.02
N THR A 198 5.59 11.04 11.41
CA THR A 198 5.08 12.35 11.01
C THR A 198 4.69 13.14 12.26
N PRO A 199 5.24 14.35 12.49
CA PRO A 199 4.95 15.15 13.68
C PRO A 199 3.45 15.46 13.82
N ARG A 200 2.81 15.83 12.72
CA ARG A 200 1.37 16.11 12.62
C ARG A 200 0.72 15.20 11.59
N PRO A 201 0.27 13.99 11.99
CA PRO A 201 -0.23 12.98 11.07
C PRO A 201 -1.66 13.27 10.63
N LEU A 202 -1.82 14.18 9.67
CA LEU A 202 -3.12 14.39 9.02
C LEU A 202 -3.58 13.11 8.31
N PRO A 203 -4.91 12.87 8.15
CA PRO A 203 -5.43 11.69 7.47
C PRO A 203 -4.84 11.55 6.06
N TYR A 204 -4.33 10.37 5.74
CA TYR A 204 -3.65 10.11 4.45
C TYR A 204 -4.53 10.45 3.24
N ARG A 205 -5.84 10.13 3.32
CA ARG A 205 -6.79 10.47 2.25
C ARG A 205 -6.94 11.98 2.04
N THR A 206 -6.81 12.78 3.10
CA THR A 206 -6.83 14.24 3.01
C THR A 206 -5.59 14.73 2.30
N LEU A 207 -4.40 14.25 2.71
CA LEU A 207 -3.14 14.59 2.06
C LEU A 207 -3.14 14.17 0.58
N ALA A 208 -3.56 12.94 0.29
CA ALA A 208 -3.66 12.45 -1.08
C ALA A 208 -4.61 13.30 -1.94
N SER A 209 -5.76 13.69 -1.39
CA SER A 209 -6.71 14.57 -2.10
C SER A 209 -6.13 15.95 -2.37
N VAL A 210 -5.45 16.54 -1.39
CA VAL A 210 -4.82 17.87 -1.55
C VAL A 210 -3.72 17.81 -2.61
N VAL A 211 -2.83 16.81 -2.54
CA VAL A 211 -1.77 16.60 -3.54
C VAL A 211 -2.35 16.40 -4.95
N ASP A 212 -3.40 15.60 -5.08
CA ASP A 212 -4.06 15.35 -6.37
C ASP A 212 -4.61 16.65 -7.00
N ILE A 213 -5.24 17.50 -6.19
CA ILE A 213 -5.85 18.75 -6.66
C ILE A 213 -4.79 19.83 -6.96
N THR A 214 -3.72 19.89 -6.16
CA THR A 214 -2.66 20.90 -6.29
C THR A 214 -1.57 20.48 -7.27
N ALA A 215 -1.62 19.25 -7.80
CA ALA A 215 -0.54 18.64 -8.58
C ALA A 215 0.83 18.73 -7.87
N GLY A 216 0.84 18.72 -6.53
CA GLY A 216 2.04 18.76 -5.71
C GLY A 216 2.69 20.16 -5.58
N HIS A 217 1.98 21.25 -5.90
CA HIS A 217 2.50 22.61 -5.67
C HIS A 217 2.52 22.94 -4.18
N ASP A 218 3.71 23.05 -3.60
CA ASP A 218 3.95 23.21 -2.16
C ASP A 218 3.21 24.41 -1.54
N GLU A 219 3.23 25.59 -2.17
CA GLU A 219 2.55 26.79 -1.66
C GLU A 219 1.02 26.59 -1.58
N GLN A 220 0.44 26.01 -2.63
CA GLN A 220 -1.00 25.73 -2.65
C GLN A 220 -1.35 24.63 -1.65
N THR A 221 -0.52 23.59 -1.57
CA THR A 221 -0.68 22.50 -0.60
C THR A 221 -0.66 23.05 0.83
N LEU A 222 0.32 23.88 1.18
CA LEU A 222 0.41 24.50 2.51
C LEU A 222 -0.82 25.35 2.82
N ARG A 223 -1.25 26.21 1.88
CA ARG A 223 -2.45 27.03 2.06
C ARG A 223 -3.66 26.19 2.38
N ILE A 224 -3.93 25.15 1.59
CA ILE A 224 -5.09 24.29 1.79
C ILE A 224 -5.00 23.52 3.12
N LEU A 225 -3.82 23.00 3.46
CA LEU A 225 -3.62 22.29 4.73
C LEU A 225 -3.78 23.24 5.94
N SER A 226 -3.42 24.51 5.81
CA SER A 226 -3.66 25.54 6.84
C SER A 226 -5.15 25.82 7.02
N ASP A 227 -5.90 25.91 5.92
CA ASP A 227 -7.34 26.18 5.92
C ASP A 227 -8.20 25.00 6.41
N LEU A 228 -7.62 23.80 6.52
CA LEU A 228 -8.36 22.62 7.06
C LEU A 228 -8.84 22.84 8.50
N ASP A 229 -8.01 23.45 9.32
CA ASP A 229 -8.29 23.78 10.71
C ASP A 229 -7.74 25.18 11.04
N PRO A 230 -8.53 26.24 10.83
CA PRO A 230 -8.10 27.63 11.09
C PRO A 230 -7.75 27.90 12.56
N ALA A 231 -8.26 27.11 13.50
CA ALA A 231 -7.94 27.25 14.93
C ALA A 231 -6.56 26.70 15.26
N ASN A 232 -6.07 25.74 14.47
CA ASN A 232 -4.76 25.14 14.61
C ASN A 232 -4.16 24.88 13.21
N PRO A 233 -3.75 25.93 12.47
CA PRO A 233 -3.32 25.81 11.09
C PRO A 233 -1.99 25.05 10.98
N VAL A 234 -1.79 24.38 9.83
CA VAL A 234 -0.46 23.88 9.44
C VAL A 234 0.40 25.06 9.03
N THR A 235 1.56 25.24 9.65
CA THR A 235 2.45 26.39 9.38
C THR A 235 3.60 26.03 8.45
N SER A 236 3.95 24.73 8.37
CA SER A 236 4.98 24.21 7.47
C SER A 236 4.61 22.80 7.00
N LEU A 237 4.92 22.47 5.75
CA LEU A 237 4.74 21.11 5.21
C LEU A 237 5.57 20.06 5.96
N ASP A 238 6.67 20.47 6.61
CA ASP A 238 7.51 19.56 7.41
C ASP A 238 6.77 18.96 8.60
N GLU A 239 5.72 19.64 9.10
CA GLU A 239 4.85 19.09 10.15
C GLU A 239 4.12 17.81 9.68
N THR A 240 3.83 17.72 8.38
CA THR A 240 3.06 16.64 7.77
C THR A 240 3.92 15.59 7.07
N ARG A 241 5.25 15.82 6.99
CA ARG A 241 6.23 14.89 6.41
C ARG A 241 6.78 13.91 7.46
N PRO A 242 7.04 12.65 7.09
CA PRO A 242 7.10 12.08 5.74
C PRO A 242 5.75 11.63 5.14
N ARG A 243 4.61 11.69 5.85
CA ARG A 243 3.34 11.18 5.33
C ARG A 243 2.88 11.90 4.05
N LEU A 244 3.08 13.22 3.98
CA LEU A 244 2.81 13.99 2.77
C LEU A 244 3.62 13.46 1.57
N ASP A 245 4.91 13.22 1.75
CA ASP A 245 5.78 12.67 0.68
C ASP A 245 5.27 11.31 0.19
N LYS A 246 4.73 10.48 1.11
CA LYS A 246 4.15 9.17 0.76
C LYS A 246 2.88 9.31 -0.07
N ALA A 247 2.02 10.26 0.31
CA ALA A 247 0.80 10.56 -0.44
C ALA A 247 1.11 11.11 -1.84
N GLU A 248 2.10 12.00 -1.94
CA GLU A 248 2.57 12.55 -3.20
C GLU A 248 3.15 11.46 -4.12
N HIS A 249 4.02 10.60 -3.58
CA HIS A 249 4.55 9.50 -4.37
C HIS A 249 3.45 8.55 -4.83
N TRP A 250 2.48 8.23 -3.98
CA TRP A 250 1.35 7.37 -4.33
C TRP A 250 0.49 7.98 -5.45
N ILE A 251 0.09 9.24 -5.34
CA ILE A 251 -0.67 9.95 -6.39
C ILE A 251 0.11 9.91 -7.71
N ASN A 252 1.39 10.26 -7.68
CA ASN A 252 2.18 10.42 -8.90
C ASN A 252 2.52 9.10 -9.61
N ASN A 253 2.61 7.99 -8.90
CA ASN A 253 3.12 6.73 -9.44
C ASN A 253 2.14 5.56 -9.41
N GLN A 254 1.08 5.61 -8.58
CA GLN A 254 0.13 4.51 -8.44
C GLN A 254 -1.29 4.87 -8.92
N VAL A 255 -1.61 6.16 -8.98
CA VAL A 255 -2.93 6.61 -9.48
C VAL A 255 -2.82 6.92 -10.97
N PRO A 256 -3.61 6.23 -11.85
CA PRO A 256 -3.60 6.49 -13.28
C PRO A 256 -3.92 7.96 -13.58
N ALA A 257 -3.28 8.52 -14.61
CA ALA A 257 -3.43 9.94 -14.96
C ALA A 257 -4.89 10.32 -15.25
N GLU A 258 -5.65 9.44 -15.89
CA GLU A 258 -7.07 9.59 -16.16
C GLU A 258 -7.96 9.57 -14.91
N SER A 259 -7.45 9.05 -13.81
CA SER A 259 -8.14 9.02 -12.50
C SER A 259 -7.82 10.23 -11.63
N ARG A 260 -6.83 11.06 -12.02
CA ARG A 260 -6.45 12.25 -11.27
C ARG A 260 -7.51 13.35 -11.40
N THR A 261 -7.56 14.19 -10.38
CA THR A 261 -8.53 15.27 -10.31
C THR A 261 -8.06 16.48 -11.11
N VAL A 262 -8.85 16.90 -12.07
CA VAL A 262 -8.65 18.13 -12.82
C VAL A 262 -9.85 19.04 -12.57
N VAL A 263 -9.62 20.17 -11.89
CA VAL A 263 -10.66 21.16 -11.63
C VAL A 263 -10.93 21.96 -12.90
N ARG A 264 -12.19 22.16 -13.27
CA ARG A 264 -12.59 22.97 -14.42
C ARG A 264 -12.10 24.42 -14.27
N ASP A 265 -11.69 25.03 -15.36
CA ASP A 265 -11.32 26.45 -15.40
C ASP A 265 -12.54 27.36 -15.62
N GLU A 266 -13.53 26.86 -16.37
CA GLU A 266 -14.75 27.58 -16.70
C GLU A 266 -15.99 26.79 -16.31
N PRO A 267 -17.12 27.49 -15.99
CA PRO A 267 -18.41 26.87 -15.67
C PRO A 267 -18.91 25.98 -16.79
N ASP A 268 -19.56 24.89 -16.42
CA ASP A 268 -20.34 24.05 -17.36
C ASP A 268 -21.71 24.67 -17.58
N THR A 269 -21.76 25.65 -18.47
CA THR A 269 -22.98 26.44 -18.74
C THR A 269 -24.14 25.59 -19.29
N GLU A 270 -23.83 24.51 -20.01
CA GLU A 270 -24.85 23.60 -20.54
C GLU A 270 -25.51 22.81 -19.41
N THR A 271 -24.70 22.20 -18.53
CA THR A 271 -25.21 21.50 -17.35
C THR A 271 -25.98 22.45 -16.44
N LEU A 272 -25.43 23.64 -16.15
CA LEU A 272 -26.08 24.64 -15.28
C LEU A 272 -27.44 25.11 -15.85
N ALA A 273 -27.55 25.31 -17.17
CA ALA A 273 -28.79 25.71 -17.81
C ALA A 273 -29.86 24.61 -17.77
N SER A 274 -29.46 23.33 -17.78
CA SER A 274 -30.35 22.17 -17.80
C SER A 274 -30.86 21.75 -16.42
N LEU A 275 -30.36 22.35 -15.32
CA LEU A 275 -30.72 21.97 -13.95
C LEU A 275 -32.19 22.17 -13.66
N ASP A 276 -32.80 21.23 -12.92
CA ASP A 276 -34.11 21.39 -12.34
C ASP A 276 -34.12 22.37 -11.14
N GLU A 277 -35.29 22.76 -10.68
CA GLU A 277 -35.43 23.74 -9.60
C GLU A 277 -34.83 23.23 -8.28
N GLN A 278 -34.93 21.94 -7.99
CA GLN A 278 -34.36 21.34 -6.77
C GLN A 278 -32.83 21.41 -6.78
N SER A 279 -32.21 21.10 -7.89
CA SER A 279 -30.73 21.20 -8.08
C SER A 279 -30.28 22.65 -7.97
N ARG A 280 -31.00 23.61 -8.58
CA ARG A 280 -30.71 25.05 -8.46
C ARG A 280 -30.85 25.53 -7.02
N ALA A 281 -31.90 25.12 -6.30
CA ALA A 281 -32.05 25.44 -4.89
C ALA A 281 -30.93 24.88 -4.02
N SER A 282 -30.46 23.65 -4.32
CA SER A 282 -29.31 23.03 -3.64
C SER A 282 -28.04 23.84 -3.82
N LEU A 283 -27.73 24.24 -5.05
CA LEU A 283 -26.53 25.06 -5.33
C LEU A 283 -26.63 26.43 -4.67
N ARG A 284 -27.78 27.08 -4.71
CA ARG A 284 -28.01 28.40 -4.08
C ARG A 284 -27.76 28.30 -2.58
N LEU A 285 -28.37 27.34 -1.90
CA LEU A 285 -28.19 27.14 -0.46
C LEU A 285 -26.72 26.83 -0.09
N LEU A 286 -26.01 26.04 -0.91
CA LEU A 286 -24.59 25.81 -0.72
C LEU A 286 -23.80 27.12 -0.83
N LEU A 287 -24.03 27.91 -1.89
CA LEU A 287 -23.28 29.14 -2.15
C LEU A 287 -23.52 30.20 -1.08
N GLU A 288 -24.76 30.31 -0.57
CA GLU A 288 -25.13 31.22 0.52
C GLU A 288 -24.41 30.89 1.83
N GLY A 289 -24.19 29.59 2.11
CA GLY A 289 -23.55 29.15 3.34
C GLY A 289 -22.03 29.13 3.30
N LEU A 290 -21.37 29.37 2.16
CA LEU A 290 -19.91 29.17 2.03
C LEU A 290 -19.10 30.05 2.98
N ASP A 291 -19.42 31.32 3.16
CA ASP A 291 -18.61 32.25 3.96
C ASP A 291 -18.62 31.90 5.45
N GLU A 292 -19.77 31.45 5.96
CA GLU A 292 -19.92 31.09 7.36
C GLU A 292 -19.30 29.73 7.69
N HIS A 293 -19.10 28.86 6.67
CA HIS A 293 -18.66 27.47 6.83
C HIS A 293 -17.31 27.18 6.19
N TRP A 294 -16.47 28.19 5.94
CA TRP A 294 -15.20 28.02 5.24
C TRP A 294 -14.11 27.38 6.11
N SER A 295 -14.34 26.13 6.50
CA SER A 295 -13.41 25.20 7.16
C SER A 295 -13.77 23.78 6.79
N LEU A 296 -12.89 22.80 7.06
CA LEU A 296 -13.20 21.40 6.74
C LEU A 296 -14.47 20.89 7.41
N ASP A 297 -14.64 21.17 8.69
CA ASP A 297 -15.82 20.76 9.46
C ASP A 297 -17.05 21.56 9.05
N GLY A 298 -16.91 22.87 8.86
CA GLY A 298 -18.00 23.72 8.39
C GLY A 298 -18.52 23.27 7.02
N LEU A 299 -17.63 23.13 6.03
CA LEU A 299 -18.01 22.64 4.71
C LEU A 299 -18.54 21.19 4.74
N THR A 300 -18.08 20.36 5.67
CA THR A 300 -18.68 19.03 5.87
C THR A 300 -20.12 19.17 6.33
N THR A 301 -20.38 20.00 7.32
CA THR A 301 -21.75 20.28 7.82
C THR A 301 -22.63 20.85 6.72
N LEU A 302 -22.14 21.84 5.98
CA LEU A 302 -22.88 22.50 4.90
C LEU A 302 -23.21 21.52 3.76
N VAL A 303 -22.22 20.84 3.18
CA VAL A 303 -22.41 19.95 2.02
C VAL A 303 -23.35 18.78 2.34
N TYR A 304 -23.22 18.19 3.53
CA TYR A 304 -24.13 17.12 3.96
C TYR A 304 -25.47 17.65 4.48
N GLY A 305 -25.52 18.91 4.89
CA GLY A 305 -26.72 19.59 5.39
C GLY A 305 -27.68 20.06 4.31
N VAL A 306 -27.19 20.55 3.16
CA VAL A 306 -28.01 21.11 2.08
C VAL A 306 -29.21 20.22 1.70
N PRO A 307 -29.06 18.92 1.38
CA PRO A 307 -30.21 18.08 1.05
C PRO A 307 -31.18 17.86 2.22
N LYS A 308 -30.68 17.92 3.47
CA LYS A 308 -31.52 17.78 4.67
C LYS A 308 -32.39 19.01 4.88
N VAL A 309 -31.77 20.19 4.78
CA VAL A 309 -32.51 21.48 4.91
C VAL A 309 -33.59 21.60 3.84
N LEU A 310 -33.29 21.23 2.59
CA LEU A 310 -34.28 21.20 1.51
C LEU A 310 -35.42 20.20 1.75
N ALA A 311 -35.14 19.13 2.50
CA ALA A 311 -36.17 18.18 2.93
C ALA A 311 -36.93 18.63 4.22
N GLY A 312 -36.65 19.84 4.73
CA GLY A 312 -37.27 20.38 5.96
C GLY A 312 -36.73 19.75 7.24
N LEU A 313 -35.52 19.21 7.20
CA LEU A 313 -34.83 18.59 8.35
C LEU A 313 -33.70 19.47 8.87
N GLU A 314 -33.36 19.29 10.14
CA GLU A 314 -32.16 19.94 10.72
C GLU A 314 -30.88 19.40 10.08
N PRO A 315 -29.81 20.23 9.95
CA PRO A 315 -28.57 19.85 9.31
C PRO A 315 -27.86 18.61 9.93
N ASP A 316 -28.06 18.37 11.22
CA ASP A 316 -27.51 17.26 11.98
C ASP A 316 -28.40 16.00 11.99
N ALA A 317 -29.62 16.09 11.46
CA ALA A 317 -30.56 14.97 11.41
C ALA A 317 -29.95 13.71 10.77
N LYS A 318 -30.28 12.53 11.27
CA LYS A 318 -29.86 11.27 10.69
C LYS A 318 -30.52 11.06 9.33
N PRO A 319 -29.74 10.72 8.27
CA PRO A 319 -30.29 10.57 6.94
C PRO A 319 -31.13 9.29 6.79
N THR A 320 -32.34 9.45 6.23
CA THR A 320 -33.19 8.33 5.78
C THR A 320 -32.61 7.70 4.50
N PRO A 321 -33.07 6.50 4.07
CA PRO A 321 -32.67 5.92 2.79
C PRO A 321 -32.92 6.85 1.58
N GLU A 322 -34.08 7.52 1.55
CA GLU A 322 -34.47 8.47 0.48
C GLU A 322 -33.54 9.68 0.47
N LEU A 323 -33.24 10.24 1.63
CA LEU A 323 -32.31 11.36 1.77
C LEU A 323 -30.89 11.00 1.32
N LYS A 324 -30.43 9.77 1.56
CA LYS A 324 -29.13 9.29 1.04
C LYS A 324 -29.08 9.27 -0.49
N VAL A 325 -30.20 9.01 -1.16
CA VAL A 325 -30.28 9.08 -2.63
C VAL A 325 -30.12 10.53 -3.09
N GLN A 326 -30.85 11.46 -2.45
CA GLN A 326 -30.75 12.90 -2.74
C GLN A 326 -29.36 13.45 -2.46
N GLN A 327 -28.73 13.05 -1.36
CA GLN A 327 -27.34 13.42 -1.06
C GLN A 327 -26.37 12.94 -2.15
N ARG A 328 -26.50 11.69 -2.61
CA ARG A 328 -25.66 11.15 -3.69
C ARG A 328 -25.86 11.92 -5.00
N ALA A 329 -27.10 12.24 -5.36
CA ALA A 329 -27.38 13.03 -6.55
C ALA A 329 -26.76 14.44 -6.47
N PHE A 330 -26.90 15.11 -5.32
CA PHE A 330 -26.28 16.40 -5.09
C PHE A 330 -24.75 16.35 -5.15
N PHE A 331 -24.13 15.32 -4.57
CA PHE A 331 -22.68 15.14 -4.63
C PHE A 331 -22.20 14.87 -6.06
N ALA A 332 -22.91 14.05 -6.82
CA ALA A 332 -22.60 13.81 -8.24
C ALA A 332 -22.70 15.12 -9.05
N LEU A 333 -23.72 15.94 -8.81
CA LEU A 333 -23.84 17.26 -9.43
C LEU A 333 -22.63 18.14 -9.13
N LEU A 334 -22.20 18.24 -7.87
CA LEU A 334 -21.03 19.04 -7.49
C LEU A 334 -19.78 18.53 -8.20
N TYR A 335 -19.57 17.22 -8.25
CA TYR A 335 -18.42 16.66 -8.98
C TYR A 335 -18.50 16.95 -10.47
N GLN A 336 -19.66 16.82 -11.10
CA GLN A 336 -19.82 17.16 -12.52
C GLN A 336 -19.46 18.61 -12.80
N LEU A 337 -19.96 19.55 -11.99
CA LEU A 337 -19.71 20.97 -12.18
C LEU A 337 -18.27 21.38 -11.87
N LEU A 338 -17.63 20.76 -10.88
CA LEU A 338 -16.27 21.13 -10.46
C LEU A 338 -15.18 20.40 -11.23
N VAL A 339 -15.35 19.10 -11.54
CA VAL A 339 -14.31 18.23 -12.08
C VAL A 339 -14.73 17.41 -13.30
N GLY A 340 -15.98 17.54 -13.77
CA GLY A 340 -16.47 16.88 -14.99
C GLY A 340 -16.65 15.37 -14.86
N ARG A 341 -16.84 14.86 -13.65
CA ARG A 341 -17.06 13.43 -13.33
C ARG A 341 -18.11 13.27 -12.24
N ASP A 342 -18.65 12.07 -12.06
CA ASP A 342 -19.67 11.79 -11.03
C ASP A 342 -19.08 11.54 -9.64
N THR A 343 -17.76 11.37 -9.56
CA THR A 343 -17.03 11.09 -8.32
C THR A 343 -15.67 11.80 -8.33
N GLY A 344 -15.11 12.01 -7.12
CA GLY A 344 -13.83 12.68 -6.96
C GLY A 344 -13.34 12.65 -5.51
N PRO A 345 -12.38 13.52 -5.16
CA PRO A 345 -11.92 13.72 -3.79
C PRO A 345 -13.08 14.09 -2.86
N ARG A 346 -12.87 13.95 -1.55
CA ARG A 346 -13.88 14.35 -0.57
C ARG A 346 -14.33 15.81 -0.81
N LEU A 347 -15.64 16.03 -1.01
CA LEU A 347 -16.19 17.34 -1.43
C LEU A 347 -15.75 18.52 -0.55
N PRO A 348 -15.78 18.45 0.80
CA PRO A 348 -15.28 19.57 1.61
C PRO A 348 -13.81 19.91 1.34
N THR A 349 -12.96 18.90 1.17
CA THR A 349 -11.54 19.09 0.82
C THR A 349 -11.38 19.66 -0.60
N LEU A 350 -12.19 19.18 -1.55
CA LEU A 350 -12.20 19.71 -2.92
C LEU A 350 -12.60 21.20 -2.95
N LEU A 351 -13.66 21.56 -2.23
CA LEU A 351 -14.12 22.96 -2.16
C LEU A 351 -13.04 23.89 -1.58
N LEU A 352 -12.40 23.50 -0.46
CA LEU A 352 -11.27 24.25 0.10
C LEU A 352 -10.14 24.40 -0.90
N ALA A 353 -9.80 23.33 -1.60
CA ALA A 353 -8.72 23.32 -2.58
C ALA A 353 -9.01 24.21 -3.79
N VAL A 354 -10.24 24.20 -4.28
CA VAL A 354 -10.70 25.06 -5.39
C VAL A 354 -10.68 26.53 -4.99
N GLY A 355 -11.02 26.85 -3.74
CA GLY A 355 -11.12 28.21 -3.21
C GLY A 355 -12.52 28.80 -3.42
N ALA A 356 -12.97 29.64 -2.47
CA ALA A 356 -14.33 30.17 -2.42
C ALA A 356 -14.76 30.88 -3.70
N ASP A 357 -13.91 31.76 -4.22
CA ASP A 357 -14.21 32.55 -5.43
C ASP A 357 -14.40 31.68 -6.66
N ARG A 358 -13.51 30.70 -6.85
CA ARG A 358 -13.58 29.76 -7.99
C ARG A 358 -14.78 28.80 -7.84
N VAL A 359 -15.10 28.37 -6.63
CA VAL A 359 -16.31 27.57 -6.35
C VAL A 359 -17.55 28.38 -6.76
N ARG A 360 -17.64 29.65 -6.34
CA ARG A 360 -18.74 30.54 -6.77
C ARG A 360 -18.80 30.65 -8.29
N LYS A 361 -17.66 30.93 -8.94
CA LYS A 361 -17.58 31.03 -10.41
C LYS A 361 -18.11 29.75 -11.08
N LEU A 362 -17.69 28.58 -10.63
CA LEU A 362 -18.02 27.29 -11.30
C LEU A 362 -19.45 26.82 -11.02
N LEU A 363 -20.03 27.17 -9.87
CA LEU A 363 -21.37 26.74 -9.45
C LEU A 363 -22.47 27.78 -9.64
N SER A 364 -22.12 29.02 -10.02
CA SER A 364 -23.13 30.05 -10.31
C SER A 364 -23.70 29.85 -11.74
N ALA A 365 -25.02 29.84 -11.82
CA ALA A 365 -25.76 29.76 -13.08
C ALA A 365 -25.87 31.12 -13.75
#